data_09da3cbac29149e8f1d37aa4bc5f6a2f
#
_entry.id   09da3cbac29149e8f1d37aa4bc5f6a2f
#
_cell.length_a   1.000
_cell.length_b   1.000
_cell.length_c   1.000
_cell.angle_alpha   90.00
_cell.angle_beta   90.00
_cell.angle_gamma   90.00
#
_symmetry.space_group_name_H-M   'P 1'
#
loop_
_entity.id
_entity.type
_entity.pdbx_description
1 polymer ?
#
loop_
_entity_poly.entity_id
_entity_poly.type
_entity_poly.pdbx_seq_one_letter_code
_entity_poly.pdbx_strand_id
1 'polypeptide(L)'
;MFTQIKTILLSAVLVLGAALSSATLAGDTLQRVIDFKTLKVGTSAGQPPFSMADRDGKLMGFDLDLAKALANAMRVKLEVKVMPFGDLMTALDEGQVDMVISGMAITPQRAEEATFIGPYMMSGKSILTKNDVLAKVSESNEFNRSDLKLAALKNSTSASFVSSVAPEATLVEIANYDEGVAMVRDGKVDGMVADMPICVLSVLRYPDAGFVTLEKPLTVEPIGIAVKGDDPQFSNLVDNYLEAYGKIGVLAKLRQKWFESNSWVAALP
;
A
#
# COMPACT_ATOMS: atom_id res chain seq x y z
N MET A 1 -25.99 0.13 67.16
CA MET A 1 -25.37 -1.05 66.52
C MET A 1 -25.63 -1.15 65.00
N PHE A 2 -26.64 -0.48 64.47
CA PHE A 2 -26.98 -0.50 63.04
C PHE A 2 -26.26 0.52 62.17
N THR A 3 -25.60 1.53 62.73
CA THR A 3 -24.95 2.60 61.99
C THR A 3 -23.54 2.26 61.54
N GLN A 4 -22.85 1.35 62.24
CA GLN A 4 -21.46 0.93 61.93
C GLN A 4 -21.39 -0.06 60.74
N ILE A 5 -22.44 -0.82 60.50
CA ILE A 5 -22.47 -1.84 59.42
C ILE A 5 -22.62 -1.15 58.05
N LYS A 6 -23.36 -0.03 57.95
CA LYS A 6 -23.54 0.69 56.69
C LYS A 6 -22.27 1.36 56.17
N THR A 7 -21.38 1.82 57.08
CA THR A 7 -20.13 2.48 56.72
C THR A 7 -19.10 1.49 56.17
N ILE A 8 -19.06 0.27 56.67
CA ILE A 8 -18.12 -0.79 56.22
C ILE A 8 -18.51 -1.30 54.83
N LEU A 9 -19.80 -1.40 54.52
CA LEU A 9 -20.27 -1.84 53.21
C LEU A 9 -20.03 -0.78 52.11
N LEU A 10 -20.09 0.50 52.43
CA LEU A 10 -19.79 1.57 51.46
C LEU A 10 -18.30 1.69 51.14
N SER A 11 -17.42 1.37 52.10
CA SER A 11 -15.96 1.37 51.86
C SER A 11 -15.48 0.19 51.04
N ALA A 12 -16.18 -0.98 51.15
CA ALA A 12 -15.83 -2.18 50.36
C ALA A 12 -16.21 -2.04 48.88
N VAL A 13 -17.25 -1.28 48.56
CA VAL A 13 -17.68 -1.02 47.16
C VAL A 13 -16.76 -0.03 46.47
N LEU A 14 -16.19 0.94 47.17
CA LEU A 14 -15.25 1.92 46.61
C LEU A 14 -13.87 1.30 46.29
N VAL A 15 -13.44 0.29 47.03
CA VAL A 15 -12.14 -0.39 46.79
C VAL A 15 -12.24 -1.40 45.65
N LEU A 16 -13.43 -1.98 45.38
CA LEU A 16 -13.63 -2.88 44.25
C LEU A 16 -13.74 -2.15 42.90
N GLY A 17 -14.14 -0.86 42.91
CA GLY A 17 -14.21 -0.02 41.70
C GLY A 17 -12.87 0.49 41.19
N ALA A 18 -11.83 0.53 42.05
CA ALA A 18 -10.50 1.01 41.66
C ALA A 18 -9.59 -0.07 41.06
N ALA A 19 -9.97 -1.35 41.15
CA ALA A 19 -9.18 -2.46 40.62
C ALA A 19 -9.47 -2.80 39.15
N LEU A 20 -10.43 -2.15 38.52
CA LEU A 20 -10.82 -2.40 37.12
C LEU A 20 -10.25 -1.40 36.11
N SER A 21 -9.37 -0.49 36.53
CA SER A 21 -8.80 0.54 35.63
C SER A 21 -7.35 0.27 35.23
N SER A 22 -6.90 -0.98 35.27
CA SER A 22 -5.59 -1.36 34.68
C SER A 22 -5.82 -2.12 33.36
N ALA A 23 -6.73 -1.62 32.52
CA ALA A 23 -6.89 -2.13 31.19
C ALA A 23 -5.85 -1.51 30.26
N THR A 24 -4.80 -2.27 30.05
CA THR A 24 -4.08 -2.48 28.78
C THR A 24 -3.79 -1.22 27.96
N LEU A 25 -2.61 -0.68 28.19
CA LEU A 25 -1.91 0.24 27.26
C LEU A 25 -1.15 -0.52 26.14
N ALA A 26 -1.32 -1.84 26.05
CA ALA A 26 -0.84 -2.60 24.90
C ALA A 26 -1.97 -2.60 23.87
N GLY A 27 -1.73 -2.05 22.69
CA GLY A 27 -2.67 -2.11 21.59
C GLY A 27 -2.92 -3.57 21.19
N ASP A 28 -4.13 -3.87 20.80
CA ASP A 28 -4.58 -5.24 20.51
C ASP A 28 -3.76 -5.91 19.41
N THR A 29 -3.26 -5.11 18.42
CA THR A 29 -2.49 -5.62 17.28
C THR A 29 -1.12 -6.13 17.68
N LEU A 30 -0.33 -5.34 18.45
CA LEU A 30 1.00 -5.76 18.90
C LEU A 30 0.93 -7.00 19.79
N GLN A 31 -0.01 -7.01 20.75
CA GLN A 31 -0.18 -8.14 21.65
C GLN A 31 -0.55 -9.40 20.87
N ARG A 32 -1.48 -9.30 19.91
CA ARG A 32 -1.86 -10.39 19.03
C ARG A 32 -0.67 -10.93 18.21
N VAL A 33 0.14 -10.03 17.62
CA VAL A 33 1.33 -10.43 16.85
C VAL A 33 2.33 -11.18 17.73
N ILE A 34 2.53 -10.74 18.98
CA ILE A 34 3.42 -11.38 19.94
C ILE A 34 2.90 -12.75 20.37
N ASP A 35 1.64 -12.86 20.72
CA ASP A 35 1.01 -14.08 21.26
C ASP A 35 0.93 -15.18 20.21
N PHE A 36 0.47 -14.85 18.99
CA PHE A 36 0.32 -15.81 17.89
C PHE A 36 1.60 -16.00 17.07
N LYS A 37 2.68 -15.25 17.37
CA LYS A 37 3.95 -15.30 16.61
C LYS A 37 3.74 -15.16 15.11
N THR A 38 2.78 -14.35 14.67
CA THR A 38 2.39 -14.19 13.28
C THR A 38 2.05 -12.73 12.99
N LEU A 39 2.67 -12.17 11.93
CA LEU A 39 2.37 -10.87 11.34
C LEU A 39 1.59 -11.08 10.07
N LYS A 40 0.33 -10.60 10.02
CA LYS A 40 -0.53 -10.65 8.84
C LYS A 40 -0.38 -9.39 8.02
N VAL A 41 0.04 -9.51 6.77
CA VAL A 41 0.26 -8.38 5.87
C VAL A 41 -0.67 -8.48 4.66
N GLY A 42 -1.49 -7.45 4.44
CA GLY A 42 -2.34 -7.29 3.27
C GLY A 42 -1.57 -6.70 2.08
N THR A 43 -1.76 -7.30 0.90
CA THR A 43 -1.22 -6.80 -0.38
C THR A 43 -2.11 -7.20 -1.54
N SER A 44 -2.06 -6.44 -2.65
CA SER A 44 -2.85 -6.76 -3.84
C SER A 44 -2.20 -7.81 -4.74
N ALA A 45 -0.90 -8.01 -4.65
CA ALA A 45 -0.09 -8.89 -5.52
C ALA A 45 -0.28 -8.66 -7.04
N GLY A 46 -0.78 -7.49 -7.42
CA GLY A 46 -1.01 -7.08 -8.80
C GLY A 46 -0.38 -5.73 -9.16
N GLN A 47 0.65 -5.31 -8.40
CA GLN A 47 1.35 -4.02 -8.57
C GLN A 47 2.87 -4.21 -8.70
N PRO A 48 3.35 -4.79 -9.82
CA PRO A 48 4.79 -4.91 -10.03
C PRO A 48 5.44 -3.50 -10.17
N PRO A 49 6.63 -3.25 -9.60
CA PRO A 49 7.50 -4.16 -8.87
C PRO A 49 7.28 -4.21 -7.35
N PHE A 50 6.20 -3.59 -6.83
CA PHE A 50 5.88 -3.56 -5.39
C PHE A 50 5.46 -4.94 -4.88
N SER A 51 4.41 -5.51 -5.48
CA SER A 51 3.92 -6.85 -5.15
C SER A 51 3.33 -7.54 -6.38
N MET A 52 3.73 -8.78 -6.64
CA MET A 52 3.28 -9.60 -7.77
C MET A 52 3.48 -11.08 -7.50
N ALA A 53 2.91 -11.91 -8.35
CA ALA A 53 3.23 -13.33 -8.42
C ALA A 53 4.21 -13.60 -9.58
N ASP A 54 5.15 -14.54 -9.40
CA ASP A 54 5.95 -15.09 -10.48
C ASP A 54 5.15 -16.14 -11.29
N ARG A 55 5.80 -16.75 -12.30
CA ARG A 55 5.19 -17.79 -13.17
C ARG A 55 4.68 -19.00 -12.40
N ASP A 56 5.29 -19.28 -11.25
CA ASP A 56 4.94 -20.42 -10.41
C ASP A 56 3.89 -20.04 -9.35
N GLY A 57 3.37 -18.80 -9.38
CA GLY A 57 2.41 -18.27 -8.44
C GLY A 57 3.01 -17.83 -7.09
N LYS A 58 4.34 -17.80 -6.97
CA LYS A 58 5.02 -17.38 -5.76
C LYS A 58 5.03 -15.86 -5.65
N LEU A 59 4.65 -15.36 -4.49
CA LEU A 59 4.63 -13.93 -4.21
C LEU A 59 6.05 -13.37 -4.09
N MET A 60 6.29 -12.26 -4.78
CA MET A 60 7.54 -11.52 -4.79
C MET A 60 7.31 -10.01 -4.98
N GLY A 61 8.32 -9.20 -4.73
CA GLY A 61 8.26 -7.74 -4.87
C GLY A 61 8.92 -7.01 -3.72
N PHE A 62 9.06 -5.69 -3.90
CA PHE A 62 9.65 -4.81 -2.88
C PHE A 62 8.88 -4.90 -1.56
N ASP A 63 7.56 -4.79 -1.61
CA ASP A 63 6.68 -4.79 -0.44
C ASP A 63 6.73 -6.13 0.31
N LEU A 64 6.82 -7.24 -0.44
CA LEU A 64 6.95 -8.59 0.15
C LEU A 64 8.30 -8.77 0.85
N ASP A 65 9.38 -8.26 0.27
CA ASP A 65 10.71 -8.32 0.90
C ASP A 65 10.76 -7.40 2.14
N LEU A 66 10.11 -6.22 2.09
CA LEU A 66 9.99 -5.33 3.26
C LEU A 66 9.16 -5.98 4.37
N ALA A 67 8.00 -6.57 4.04
CA ALA A 67 7.17 -7.31 5.00
C ALA A 67 7.93 -8.45 5.66
N LYS A 68 8.71 -9.20 4.87
CA LYS A 68 9.57 -10.28 5.36
C LYS A 68 10.66 -9.77 6.30
N ALA A 69 11.28 -8.63 5.98
CA ALA A 69 12.28 -8.01 6.85
C ALA A 69 11.67 -7.61 8.20
N LEU A 70 10.47 -6.98 8.19
CA LEU A 70 9.75 -6.60 9.41
C LEU A 70 9.39 -7.83 10.26
N ALA A 71 8.80 -8.88 9.67
CA ALA A 71 8.45 -10.10 10.39
C ALA A 71 9.68 -10.78 11.01
N ASN A 72 10.81 -10.81 10.28
CA ASN A 72 12.08 -11.35 10.79
C ASN A 72 12.62 -10.54 11.98
N ALA A 73 12.55 -9.20 11.92
CA ALA A 73 12.99 -8.34 13.02
C ALA A 73 12.12 -8.54 14.27
N MET A 74 10.84 -8.74 14.09
CA MET A 74 9.90 -9.07 15.17
C MET A 74 10.00 -10.52 15.63
N ARG A 75 10.78 -11.38 14.94
CA ARG A 75 10.92 -12.82 15.19
C ARG A 75 9.59 -13.57 15.15
N VAL A 76 8.75 -13.23 14.17
CA VAL A 76 7.43 -13.83 13.95
C VAL A 76 7.33 -14.37 12.53
N LYS A 77 6.36 -15.25 12.28
CA LYS A 77 6.02 -15.75 10.95
C LYS A 77 5.32 -14.65 10.15
N LEU A 78 5.68 -14.48 8.89
CA LEU A 78 4.93 -13.66 7.95
C LEU A 78 3.77 -14.47 7.37
N GLU A 79 2.55 -13.93 7.42
CA GLU A 79 1.38 -14.42 6.72
C GLU A 79 0.90 -13.33 5.75
N VAL A 80 0.99 -13.59 4.44
CA VAL A 80 0.56 -12.65 3.42
C VAL A 80 -0.88 -12.95 3.03
N LYS A 81 -1.74 -11.92 3.09
CA LYS A 81 -3.13 -11.96 2.64
C LYS A 81 -3.24 -11.20 1.33
N VAL A 82 -3.57 -11.92 0.25
CA VAL A 82 -3.78 -11.31 -1.07
C VAL A 82 -5.25 -11.02 -1.27
N MET A 83 -5.57 -9.79 -1.68
CA MET A 83 -6.92 -9.33 -1.96
C MET A 83 -6.91 -8.15 -2.95
N PRO A 84 -8.04 -7.80 -3.58
CA PRO A 84 -8.13 -6.61 -4.41
C PRO A 84 -7.64 -5.35 -3.68
N PHE A 85 -6.95 -4.45 -4.40
CA PHE A 85 -6.38 -3.24 -3.80
C PHE A 85 -7.40 -2.40 -3.03
N GLY A 86 -8.61 -2.29 -3.56
CA GLY A 86 -9.69 -1.52 -2.95
C GLY A 86 -10.22 -2.09 -1.63
N ASP A 87 -9.95 -3.37 -1.34
CA ASP A 87 -10.44 -4.05 -0.13
C ASP A 87 -9.44 -3.98 1.03
N LEU A 88 -8.19 -3.55 0.75
CA LEU A 88 -7.09 -3.58 1.72
C LEU A 88 -7.34 -2.71 2.96
N MET A 89 -7.89 -1.52 2.80
CA MET A 89 -8.17 -0.62 3.93
C MET A 89 -9.31 -1.19 4.81
N THR A 90 -10.36 -1.73 4.20
CA THR A 90 -11.45 -2.41 4.92
C THR A 90 -10.92 -3.63 5.69
N ALA A 91 -10.07 -4.45 5.07
CA ALA A 91 -9.47 -5.61 5.73
C ALA A 91 -8.57 -5.22 6.92
N LEU A 92 -7.91 -4.06 6.84
CA LEU A 92 -7.14 -3.50 7.95
C LEU A 92 -8.06 -3.06 9.09
N ASP A 93 -9.11 -2.32 8.80
CA ASP A 93 -10.08 -1.85 9.79
C ASP A 93 -10.79 -3.01 10.51
N GLU A 94 -11.17 -4.04 9.78
CA GLU A 94 -11.79 -5.25 10.31
C GLU A 94 -10.81 -6.19 11.05
N GLY A 95 -9.49 -5.88 11.06
CA GLY A 95 -8.47 -6.70 11.73
C GLY A 95 -8.18 -8.04 11.03
N GLN A 96 -8.55 -8.18 9.77
CA GLN A 96 -8.18 -9.35 8.95
C GLN A 96 -6.68 -9.37 8.67
N VAL A 97 -6.05 -8.20 8.61
CA VAL A 97 -4.61 -7.97 8.51
C VAL A 97 -4.14 -6.99 9.58
N ASP A 98 -2.86 -7.05 9.95
CA ASP A 98 -2.24 -6.17 10.95
C ASP A 98 -1.66 -4.90 10.33
N MET A 99 -1.26 -5.02 9.08
CA MET A 99 -0.77 -3.90 8.28
C MET A 99 -1.03 -4.14 6.80
N VAL A 100 -1.02 -3.05 6.03
CA VAL A 100 -1.06 -3.08 4.57
C VAL A 100 0.27 -2.57 4.03
N ILE A 101 0.93 -3.38 3.18
CA ILE A 101 2.09 -2.99 2.38
C ILE A 101 1.79 -3.38 0.93
N SER A 102 1.39 -2.41 0.12
CA SER A 102 0.87 -2.65 -1.23
C SER A 102 1.03 -1.44 -2.15
N GLY A 103 2.21 -0.80 -2.15
CA GLY A 103 2.42 0.41 -2.95
C GLY A 103 1.40 1.51 -2.64
N MET A 104 0.91 1.58 -1.41
CA MET A 104 -0.19 2.43 -1.04
C MET A 104 0.27 3.86 -0.75
N ALA A 105 -0.22 4.83 -1.53
CA ALA A 105 0.06 6.24 -1.30
C ALA A 105 -0.56 6.73 0.00
N ILE A 106 0.21 7.51 0.76
CA ILE A 106 -0.25 8.24 1.93
C ILE A 106 -1.09 9.43 1.44
N THR A 107 -2.35 9.47 1.80
CA THR A 107 -3.25 10.60 1.48
C THR A 107 -3.99 11.06 2.72
N PRO A 108 -4.44 12.34 2.78
CA PRO A 108 -5.25 12.82 3.90
C PRO A 108 -6.48 11.95 4.16
N GLN A 109 -7.20 11.54 3.12
CA GLN A 109 -8.41 10.72 3.23
C GLN A 109 -8.11 9.36 3.88
N ARG A 110 -7.04 8.68 3.44
CA ARG A 110 -6.64 7.40 4.03
C ARG A 110 -6.10 7.56 5.45
N ALA A 111 -5.46 8.71 5.75
CA ALA A 111 -4.94 9.01 7.08
C ALA A 111 -6.06 9.30 8.11
N GLU A 112 -7.29 9.56 7.68
CA GLU A 112 -8.46 9.62 8.57
C GLU A 112 -8.89 8.21 9.04
N GLU A 113 -8.60 7.17 8.25
CA GLU A 113 -9.03 5.79 8.51
C GLU A 113 -7.92 4.92 9.14
N ALA A 114 -6.64 5.25 8.91
CA ALA A 114 -5.51 4.45 9.38
C ALA A 114 -4.29 5.32 9.68
N THR A 115 -3.39 4.81 10.52
CA THR A 115 -2.06 5.42 10.73
C THR A 115 -1.12 4.96 9.61
N PHE A 116 -0.47 5.92 8.95
CA PHE A 116 0.55 5.65 7.93
C PHE A 116 1.95 5.84 8.49
N ILE A 117 2.82 4.88 8.19
CA ILE A 117 4.23 4.85 8.58
C ILE A 117 5.09 4.98 7.32
N GLY A 118 6.08 5.85 7.37
CA GLY A 118 6.97 6.11 6.24
C GLY A 118 7.10 7.59 5.88
N PRO A 119 7.37 7.95 4.61
CA PRO A 119 7.30 7.09 3.43
C PRO A 119 8.52 6.14 3.30
N TYR A 120 8.29 4.92 2.84
CA TYR A 120 9.39 4.02 2.48
C TYR A 120 9.88 4.23 1.04
N MET A 121 9.06 4.90 0.22
CA MET A 121 9.37 5.26 -1.15
C MET A 121 8.60 6.52 -1.58
N MET A 122 9.20 7.29 -2.48
CA MET A 122 8.51 8.36 -3.20
C MET A 122 8.15 7.86 -4.60
N SER A 123 6.92 8.08 -5.01
CA SER A 123 6.39 7.74 -6.33
C SER A 123 5.70 8.97 -6.95
N GLY A 124 4.97 8.78 -8.03
CA GLY A 124 4.16 9.79 -8.68
C GLY A 124 3.47 9.23 -9.91
N LYS A 125 2.43 9.90 -10.38
CA LYS A 125 1.62 9.46 -11.52
C LYS A 125 2.36 9.61 -12.83
N SER A 126 2.20 8.60 -13.67
CA SER A 126 2.64 8.56 -15.05
C SER A 126 1.54 7.93 -15.91
N ILE A 127 1.77 7.85 -17.21
CA ILE A 127 0.88 7.17 -18.15
C ILE A 127 1.66 6.12 -18.94
N LEU A 128 1.09 4.94 -19.07
CA LEU A 128 1.48 3.94 -20.06
C LEU A 128 0.60 4.13 -21.29
N THR A 129 1.19 4.36 -22.46
CA THR A 129 0.44 4.61 -23.70
C THR A 129 1.24 4.10 -24.90
N LYS A 130 0.62 4.08 -26.07
CA LYS A 130 1.25 3.89 -27.39
C LYS A 130 1.28 5.18 -28.20
N ASN A 131 0.85 6.29 -27.61
CA ASN A 131 0.74 7.59 -28.24
C ASN A 131 1.90 8.51 -27.80
N ASP A 132 2.82 8.79 -28.70
CA ASP A 132 3.99 9.63 -28.45
C ASP A 132 3.64 11.07 -28.01
N VAL A 133 2.44 11.57 -28.35
CA VAL A 133 1.98 12.90 -27.92
C VAL A 133 1.61 12.84 -26.45
N LEU A 134 0.86 11.80 -26.02
CA LEU A 134 0.50 11.62 -24.63
C LEU A 134 1.72 11.33 -23.74
N ALA A 135 2.75 10.68 -24.29
CA ALA A 135 3.99 10.40 -23.56
C ALA A 135 4.90 11.64 -23.36
N LYS A 136 4.60 12.76 -24.00
CA LYS A 136 5.34 14.03 -23.88
C LYS A 136 4.60 15.09 -23.07
N VAL A 137 3.42 14.77 -22.56
CA VAL A 137 2.64 15.63 -21.69
C VAL A 137 3.47 15.99 -20.45
N SER A 138 3.54 17.26 -20.11
CA SER A 138 4.26 17.78 -18.96
C SER A 138 3.35 18.32 -17.87
N GLU A 139 2.10 18.60 -18.22
CA GLU A 139 1.07 19.10 -17.30
C GLU A 139 -0.16 18.21 -17.31
N SER A 140 -0.70 17.96 -16.11
CA SER A 140 -1.80 17.03 -15.94
C SER A 140 -3.11 17.42 -16.65
N ASN A 141 -3.34 18.73 -16.88
CA ASN A 141 -4.51 19.25 -17.60
C ASN A 141 -4.53 18.89 -19.08
N GLU A 142 -3.40 18.54 -19.68
CA GLU A 142 -3.29 18.13 -21.09
C GLU A 142 -4.01 16.79 -21.37
N PHE A 143 -4.34 16.01 -20.31
CA PHE A 143 -5.15 14.80 -20.41
C PHE A 143 -6.66 15.08 -20.41
N ASN A 144 -7.09 16.32 -20.13
CA ASN A 144 -8.52 16.66 -20.05
C ASN A 144 -9.13 16.85 -21.43
N ARG A 145 -9.42 15.72 -22.08
CA ARG A 145 -9.97 15.67 -23.45
C ARG A 145 -11.05 14.59 -23.53
N SER A 146 -12.21 14.95 -24.11
CA SER A 146 -13.37 14.06 -24.22
C SER A 146 -13.19 12.88 -25.19
N ASP A 147 -12.17 12.95 -26.07
CA ASP A 147 -11.80 11.86 -26.97
C ASP A 147 -10.88 10.81 -26.34
N LEU A 148 -10.39 11.02 -25.11
CA LEU A 148 -9.50 10.10 -24.43
C LEU A 148 -10.25 9.11 -23.54
N LYS A 149 -9.79 7.84 -23.57
CA LYS A 149 -10.16 6.79 -22.63
C LYS A 149 -8.93 6.42 -21.80
N LEU A 150 -8.98 6.64 -20.49
CA LEU A 150 -7.87 6.40 -19.59
C LEU A 150 -8.22 5.31 -18.59
N ALA A 151 -7.43 4.22 -18.57
CA ALA A 151 -7.58 3.18 -17.58
C ALA A 151 -6.87 3.59 -16.27
N ALA A 152 -7.45 3.25 -15.13
CA ALA A 152 -6.80 3.39 -13.83
C ALA A 152 -7.30 2.32 -12.84
N LEU A 153 -6.44 1.91 -11.91
CA LEU A 153 -6.79 0.92 -10.89
C LEU A 153 -7.91 1.46 -9.99
N LYS A 154 -8.96 0.68 -9.84
CA LYS A 154 -10.12 1.02 -8.99
C LYS A 154 -9.71 1.32 -7.56
N ASN A 155 -10.33 2.35 -6.94
CA ASN A 155 -10.06 2.81 -5.57
C ASN A 155 -8.60 3.24 -5.32
N SER A 156 -7.85 3.58 -6.38
CA SER A 156 -6.49 4.09 -6.30
C SER A 156 -6.42 5.61 -6.45
N THR A 157 -5.30 6.19 -6.05
CA THR A 157 -4.99 7.60 -6.32
C THR A 157 -4.87 7.88 -7.82
N SER A 158 -4.61 6.85 -8.66
CA SER A 158 -4.60 7.00 -10.12
C SER A 158 -6.01 7.24 -10.68
N ALA A 159 -7.02 6.52 -10.19
CA ALA A 159 -8.42 6.77 -10.58
C ALA A 159 -8.88 8.15 -10.11
N SER A 160 -8.55 8.53 -8.86
CA SER A 160 -8.85 9.86 -8.33
C SER A 160 -8.15 10.97 -9.12
N PHE A 161 -6.89 10.75 -9.54
CA PHE A 161 -6.15 11.67 -10.38
C PHE A 161 -6.86 11.89 -11.71
N VAL A 162 -7.23 10.84 -12.44
CA VAL A 162 -7.97 10.97 -13.71
C VAL A 162 -9.27 11.74 -13.51
N SER A 163 -10.06 11.38 -12.50
CA SER A 163 -11.35 12.05 -12.23
C SER A 163 -11.19 13.53 -11.89
N SER A 164 -10.07 13.92 -11.25
CA SER A 164 -9.85 15.30 -10.80
C SER A 164 -9.23 16.19 -11.88
N VAL A 165 -8.27 15.68 -12.66
CA VAL A 165 -7.48 16.48 -13.60
C VAL A 165 -7.93 16.33 -15.06
N ALA A 166 -8.65 15.24 -15.36
CA ALA A 166 -9.17 14.93 -16.69
C ALA A 166 -10.67 14.55 -16.66
N PRO A 167 -11.55 15.40 -16.10
CA PRO A 167 -12.98 15.08 -15.95
C PRO A 167 -13.72 14.91 -17.27
N GLU A 168 -13.18 15.42 -18.40
CA GLU A 168 -13.75 15.20 -19.72
C GLU A 168 -13.34 13.86 -20.33
N ALA A 169 -12.22 13.27 -19.90
CA ALA A 169 -11.80 11.97 -20.38
C ALA A 169 -12.68 10.84 -19.79
N THR A 170 -12.83 9.77 -20.54
CA THR A 170 -13.54 8.59 -20.05
C THR A 170 -12.61 7.78 -19.14
N LEU A 171 -12.89 7.74 -17.83
CA LEU A 171 -12.21 6.83 -16.90
C LEU A 171 -12.73 5.40 -17.09
N VAL A 172 -11.80 4.46 -17.28
CA VAL A 172 -12.06 3.01 -17.29
C VAL A 172 -11.39 2.41 -16.07
N GLU A 173 -12.17 2.02 -15.06
CA GLU A 173 -11.65 1.36 -13.88
C GLU A 173 -11.24 -0.09 -14.18
N ILE A 174 -10.04 -0.47 -13.76
CA ILE A 174 -9.48 -1.81 -13.91
C ILE A 174 -9.29 -2.48 -12.54
N ALA A 175 -9.34 -3.81 -12.51
CA ALA A 175 -9.16 -4.59 -11.30
C ALA A 175 -7.67 -4.80 -10.92
N ASN A 176 -6.77 -4.81 -11.91
CA ASN A 176 -5.33 -4.97 -11.74
C ASN A 176 -4.57 -4.33 -12.92
N TYR A 177 -3.27 -4.12 -12.76
CA TYR A 177 -2.46 -3.46 -13.79
C TYR A 177 -2.21 -4.32 -15.04
N ASP A 178 -2.20 -5.66 -14.94
CA ASP A 178 -2.05 -6.52 -16.14
C ASP A 178 -3.25 -6.38 -17.08
N GLU A 179 -4.46 -6.21 -16.54
CA GLU A 179 -5.66 -5.86 -17.31
C GLU A 179 -5.48 -4.53 -18.05
N GLY A 180 -5.03 -3.49 -17.34
CA GLY A 180 -4.80 -2.18 -17.94
C GLY A 180 -3.74 -2.19 -19.03
N VAL A 181 -2.63 -2.88 -18.80
CA VAL A 181 -1.56 -3.08 -19.82
C VAL A 181 -2.13 -3.78 -21.06
N ALA A 182 -2.93 -4.83 -20.88
CA ALA A 182 -3.58 -5.53 -22.00
C ALA A 182 -4.53 -4.59 -22.76
N MET A 183 -5.31 -3.74 -22.07
CA MET A 183 -6.21 -2.79 -22.71
C MET A 183 -5.47 -1.74 -23.54
N VAL A 184 -4.34 -1.21 -23.06
CA VAL A 184 -3.48 -0.28 -23.83
C VAL A 184 -2.86 -1.00 -25.03
N ARG A 185 -2.35 -2.22 -24.85
CA ARG A 185 -1.78 -3.03 -25.95
C ARG A 185 -2.79 -3.27 -27.05
N ASP A 186 -4.02 -3.61 -26.69
CA ASP A 186 -5.10 -3.96 -27.60
C ASP A 186 -5.82 -2.72 -28.18
N GLY A 187 -5.43 -1.49 -27.80
CA GLY A 187 -6.04 -0.23 -28.24
C GLY A 187 -7.47 0.01 -27.73
N LYS A 188 -7.85 -0.64 -26.62
CA LYS A 188 -9.17 -0.47 -25.97
C LYS A 188 -9.26 0.83 -25.16
N VAL A 189 -8.11 1.33 -24.70
CA VAL A 189 -7.90 2.61 -24.04
C VAL A 189 -6.69 3.32 -24.65
N ASP A 190 -6.64 4.64 -24.56
CA ASP A 190 -5.54 5.46 -25.09
C ASP A 190 -4.32 5.46 -24.17
N GLY A 191 -4.53 5.19 -22.88
CA GLY A 191 -3.48 5.05 -21.90
C GLY A 191 -3.98 4.47 -20.58
N MET A 192 -3.02 4.06 -19.74
CA MET A 192 -3.25 3.65 -18.37
C MET A 192 -2.49 4.59 -17.44
N VAL A 193 -3.20 5.26 -16.55
CA VAL A 193 -2.59 6.08 -15.49
C VAL A 193 -2.25 5.18 -14.32
N ALA A 194 -0.99 5.18 -13.95
CA ALA A 194 -0.44 4.38 -12.86
C ALA A 194 0.76 5.09 -12.22
N ASP A 195 1.29 4.52 -11.16
CA ASP A 195 2.57 4.96 -10.60
C ASP A 195 3.71 4.73 -11.60
N MET A 196 4.62 5.68 -11.67
CA MET A 196 5.70 5.66 -12.65
C MET A 196 6.50 4.35 -12.70
N PRO A 197 6.86 3.70 -11.57
CA PRO A 197 7.55 2.40 -11.61
C PRO A 197 6.76 1.31 -12.36
N ILE A 198 5.44 1.34 -12.28
CA ILE A 198 4.57 0.37 -12.98
C ILE A 198 4.59 0.63 -14.48
N CYS A 199 4.51 1.89 -14.89
CA CYS A 199 4.58 2.28 -16.30
C CYS A 199 5.94 1.94 -16.92
N VAL A 200 7.03 2.29 -16.24
CA VAL A 200 8.41 1.99 -16.68
C VAL A 200 8.62 0.48 -16.81
N LEU A 201 8.19 -0.30 -15.83
CA LEU A 201 8.30 -1.76 -15.89
C LEU A 201 7.50 -2.35 -17.06
N SER A 202 6.30 -1.79 -17.33
CA SER A 202 5.46 -2.26 -18.44
C SER A 202 6.14 -2.05 -19.80
N VAL A 203 6.82 -0.90 -19.98
CA VAL A 203 7.64 -0.64 -21.19
C VAL A 203 8.76 -1.69 -21.29
N LEU A 204 9.46 -1.98 -20.20
CA LEU A 204 10.58 -2.94 -20.19
C LEU A 204 10.12 -4.39 -20.41
N ARG A 205 8.96 -4.75 -19.87
CA ARG A 205 8.40 -6.11 -19.97
C ARG A 205 7.88 -6.45 -21.37
N TYR A 206 7.40 -5.46 -22.11
CA TYR A 206 6.79 -5.64 -23.41
C TYR A 206 7.45 -4.76 -24.49
N PRO A 207 8.73 -5.01 -24.83
CA PRO A 207 9.50 -4.15 -25.73
C PRO A 207 8.90 -4.04 -27.13
N ASP A 208 8.20 -5.09 -27.60
CA ASP A 208 7.59 -5.11 -28.92
C ASP A 208 6.17 -4.53 -28.96
N ALA A 209 5.62 -4.11 -27.82
CA ALA A 209 4.25 -3.59 -27.75
C ALA A 209 4.13 -2.12 -28.19
N GLY A 210 5.27 -1.42 -28.40
CA GLY A 210 5.30 0.00 -28.73
C GLY A 210 4.83 0.90 -27.56
N PHE A 211 5.00 0.44 -26.32
CA PHE A 211 4.67 1.23 -25.14
C PHE A 211 5.69 2.33 -24.91
N VAL A 212 5.16 3.48 -24.48
CA VAL A 212 5.93 4.63 -24.01
C VAL A 212 5.33 5.15 -22.70
N THR A 213 6.12 5.88 -21.93
CA THR A 213 5.70 6.49 -20.67
C THR A 213 6.38 7.85 -20.51
N LEU A 214 5.94 8.65 -19.54
CA LEU A 214 6.52 9.96 -19.26
C LEU A 214 7.99 9.81 -18.79
N GLU A 215 8.81 10.82 -19.06
CA GLU A 215 10.18 10.91 -18.53
C GLU A 215 10.19 11.26 -17.03
N LYS A 216 9.20 12.03 -16.57
CA LYS A 216 9.07 12.47 -15.19
C LYS A 216 7.62 12.27 -14.73
N PRO A 217 7.40 11.94 -13.44
CA PRO A 217 6.05 11.82 -12.91
C PRO A 217 5.37 13.19 -12.84
N LEU A 218 4.03 13.20 -13.01
CA LEU A 218 3.18 14.38 -12.91
C LEU A 218 2.87 14.79 -11.48
N THR A 219 3.02 13.88 -10.52
CA THR A 219 2.76 14.11 -9.10
C THR A 219 3.92 13.61 -8.25
N VAL A 220 3.91 13.98 -6.98
CA VAL A 220 4.80 13.41 -5.96
C VAL A 220 3.93 12.73 -4.91
N GLU A 221 4.07 11.42 -4.78
CA GLU A 221 3.26 10.61 -3.87
C GLU A 221 4.13 9.83 -2.90
N PRO A 222 4.03 10.10 -1.60
CA PRO A 222 4.68 9.28 -0.58
C PRO A 222 3.97 7.93 -0.47
N ILE A 223 4.71 6.84 -0.49
CA ILE A 223 4.21 5.48 -0.34
C ILE A 223 4.54 4.98 1.06
N GLY A 224 3.54 4.49 1.79
CA GLY A 224 3.68 4.10 3.19
C GLY A 224 3.05 2.76 3.55
N ILE A 225 3.29 2.36 4.79
CA ILE A 225 2.68 1.21 5.44
C ILE A 225 1.46 1.71 6.20
N ALA A 226 0.29 1.15 5.95
CA ALA A 226 -0.90 1.46 6.75
C ALA A 226 -1.03 0.44 7.90
N VAL A 227 -1.32 0.94 9.10
CA VAL A 227 -1.63 0.16 10.31
C VAL A 227 -2.86 0.74 10.98
N LYS A 228 -3.54 -0.04 11.82
CA LYS A 228 -4.68 0.44 12.59
C LYS A 228 -4.26 1.61 13.52
N GLY A 229 -5.09 2.64 13.62
CA GLY A 229 -4.76 3.84 14.39
C GLY A 229 -4.89 3.68 15.91
N ASP A 230 -5.43 2.57 16.39
CA ASP A 230 -5.72 2.30 17.81
C ASP A 230 -4.55 1.64 18.56
N ASP A 231 -3.42 1.34 17.89
CA ASP A 231 -2.22 0.75 18.49
C ASP A 231 -0.95 1.59 18.26
N PRO A 232 -0.73 2.65 19.07
CA PRO A 232 0.48 3.48 18.96
C PRO A 232 1.78 2.70 19.20
N GLN A 233 1.75 1.62 20.00
CA GLN A 233 2.94 0.82 20.29
C GLN A 233 3.34 0.01 19.07
N PHE A 234 2.38 -0.57 18.35
CA PHE A 234 2.63 -1.27 17.10
C PHE A 234 3.12 -0.30 16.03
N SER A 235 2.48 0.85 15.88
CA SER A 235 2.88 1.90 14.93
C SER A 235 4.31 2.36 15.18
N ASN A 236 4.67 2.68 16.42
CA ASN A 236 6.02 3.11 16.80
C ASN A 236 7.07 2.00 16.57
N LEU A 237 6.72 0.74 16.82
CA LEU A 237 7.61 -0.38 16.57
C LEU A 237 7.95 -0.52 15.09
N VAL A 238 6.93 -0.45 14.22
CA VAL A 238 7.10 -0.54 12.76
C VAL A 238 7.89 0.66 12.24
N ASP A 239 7.59 1.87 12.73
CA ASP A 239 8.30 3.10 12.35
C ASP A 239 9.78 3.04 12.70
N ASN A 240 10.11 2.63 13.93
CA ASN A 240 11.49 2.45 14.37
C ASN A 240 12.27 1.43 13.50
N TYR A 241 11.63 0.32 13.10
CA TYR A 241 12.26 -0.63 12.19
C TYR A 241 12.45 -0.04 10.80
N LEU A 242 11.46 0.68 10.29
CA LEU A 242 11.55 1.30 8.95
C LEU A 242 12.67 2.35 8.92
N GLU A 243 12.75 3.19 9.94
CA GLU A 243 13.83 4.18 10.10
C GLU A 243 15.22 3.50 10.17
N ALA A 244 15.34 2.45 11.00
CA ALA A 244 16.58 1.67 11.11
C ALA A 244 16.97 1.06 9.74
N TYR A 245 16.02 0.51 8.98
CA TYR A 245 16.26 -0.05 7.65
C TYR A 245 16.70 1.01 6.64
N GLY A 246 16.21 2.24 6.77
CA GLY A 246 16.73 3.38 6.01
C GLY A 246 18.20 3.64 6.33
N LYS A 247 18.53 3.77 7.64
CA LYS A 247 19.88 4.11 8.13
C LYS A 247 20.93 3.05 7.81
N ILE A 248 20.60 1.76 7.92
CA ILE A 248 21.55 0.65 7.67
C ILE A 248 21.56 0.18 6.21
N GLY A 249 20.83 0.86 5.31
CA GLY A 249 20.86 0.60 3.87
C GLY A 249 20.00 -0.58 3.39
N VAL A 250 19.15 -1.17 4.23
CA VAL A 250 18.23 -2.25 3.82
C VAL A 250 17.26 -1.74 2.76
N LEU A 251 16.61 -0.57 2.99
CA LEU A 251 15.71 0.02 2.00
C LEU A 251 16.42 0.36 0.69
N ALA A 252 17.67 0.82 0.73
CA ALA A 252 18.45 1.11 -0.48
C ALA A 252 18.70 -0.18 -1.28
N LYS A 253 19.08 -1.28 -0.62
CA LYS A 253 19.28 -2.59 -1.28
C LYS A 253 18.00 -3.13 -1.90
N LEU A 254 16.86 -2.97 -1.22
CA LEU A 254 15.55 -3.38 -1.77
C LEU A 254 15.18 -2.54 -2.99
N ARG A 255 15.41 -1.21 -2.97
CA ARG A 255 15.19 -0.36 -4.15
C ARG A 255 16.08 -0.76 -5.30
N GLN A 256 17.37 -0.96 -5.07
CA GLN A 256 18.30 -1.43 -6.10
C GLN A 256 17.84 -2.74 -6.72
N LYS A 257 17.41 -3.71 -5.89
CA LYS A 257 16.93 -5.01 -6.37
C LYS A 257 15.71 -4.88 -7.27
N TRP A 258 14.71 -4.08 -6.86
CA TRP A 258 13.38 -4.12 -7.48
C TRP A 258 13.12 -3.01 -8.51
N PHE A 259 13.84 -1.88 -8.44
CA PHE A 259 13.62 -0.72 -9.32
C PHE A 259 14.81 -0.38 -10.23
N GLU A 260 16.03 -0.85 -9.88
CA GLU A 260 17.23 -0.56 -10.66
C GLU A 260 17.77 -1.81 -11.38
N SER A 261 17.45 -3.01 -10.89
CA SER A 261 17.82 -4.29 -11.50
C SER A 261 16.65 -4.91 -12.26
N ASN A 262 16.94 -5.45 -13.45
CA ASN A 262 15.94 -6.13 -14.29
C ASN A 262 16.05 -7.66 -14.20
N SER A 263 16.92 -8.21 -13.34
CA SER A 263 17.18 -9.66 -13.26
C SER A 263 15.96 -10.50 -12.88
N TRP A 264 15.02 -9.94 -12.14
CA TRP A 264 13.80 -10.59 -11.69
C TRP A 264 12.65 -10.53 -12.72
N VAL A 265 12.74 -9.63 -13.72
CA VAL A 265 11.69 -9.46 -14.76
C VAL A 265 11.47 -10.75 -15.53
N ALA A 266 12.53 -11.54 -15.75
CA ALA A 266 12.46 -12.83 -16.39
C ALA A 266 11.61 -13.88 -15.61
N ALA A 267 11.32 -13.67 -14.33
CA ALA A 267 10.45 -14.55 -13.55
C ALA A 267 8.96 -14.21 -13.68
N LEU A 268 8.60 -13.08 -14.29
CA LEU A 268 7.20 -12.69 -14.51
C LEU A 268 6.52 -13.58 -15.55
N PRO A 269 5.19 -13.77 -15.44
CA PRO A 269 4.38 -14.50 -16.43
C PRO A 269 4.45 -13.91 -17.83
#